data_4cf95ae5d8460de859ced2a12dc91351
#
_entry.id   4cf95ae5d8460de859ced2a12dc91351
#
_cell.length_a   1.000
_cell.length_b   1.000
_cell.length_c   1.000
_cell.angle_alpha   90.00
_cell.angle_beta   90.00
_cell.angle_gamma   90.00
#
_symmetry.space_group_name_H-M   'P 1'
#
loop_
_entity.id
_entity.type
_entity.pdbx_description
1 polymer ?
#
loop_
_entity_poly.entity_id
_entity_poly.type
_entity_poly.pdbx_seq_one_letter_code
_entity_poly.pdbx_strand_id
1 'polypeptide(L)'
;MVLLKRTLEDTDKGFGALQISYDENALRTLAEMSGGDCRVALDTLGFIVDNLSEGSTLDSEIVAEAMQRQTTFYDKEEDKYNLFSALQKSVRGSDPDAAVHYLARLLHGGADVVMIGRRLLVMASEDVGMAYPSAISVVTACVQAAQMVGLPEARINLAQAVVLLASCPKSNASYMALEQASADLKGRKIEDV
;
A
#
# COMPACT_ATOMS: atom_id res chain seq x y z
N MET A 1 -22.93 -8.80 10.84
CA MET A 1 -24.11 -8.29 11.58
C MET A 1 -23.80 -7.94 13.03
N VAL A 2 -23.52 -8.91 13.92
CA VAL A 2 -23.29 -8.64 15.37
C VAL A 2 -22.17 -7.61 15.59
N LEU A 3 -21.04 -7.75 14.88
CA LEU A 3 -19.91 -6.84 14.98
C LEU A 3 -20.28 -5.42 14.53
N LEU A 4 -20.99 -5.26 13.42
CA LEU A 4 -21.39 -3.95 12.88
C LEU A 4 -22.33 -3.21 13.84
N LYS A 5 -23.33 -3.90 14.39
CA LYS A 5 -24.21 -3.34 15.45
C LYS A 5 -23.41 -2.86 16.65
N ARG A 6 -22.54 -3.74 17.16
CA ARG A 6 -21.69 -3.39 18.30
C ARG A 6 -20.84 -2.15 18.01
N THR A 7 -20.27 -2.04 16.81
CA THR A 7 -19.45 -0.87 16.44
C THR A 7 -20.26 0.42 16.40
N LEU A 8 -21.53 0.37 15.99
CA LEU A 8 -22.42 1.54 15.98
C LEU A 8 -22.93 1.91 17.37
N GLU A 9 -23.00 0.96 18.30
CA GLU A 9 -23.56 1.13 19.66
C GLU A 9 -22.47 1.39 20.73
N ASP A 10 -21.23 0.96 20.48
CA ASP A 10 -20.10 1.09 21.42
C ASP A 10 -19.63 2.55 21.47
N THR A 11 -19.82 3.19 22.63
CA THR A 11 -19.44 4.59 22.85
C THR A 11 -17.97 4.79 23.19
N ASP A 12 -17.25 3.72 23.50
CA ASP A 12 -15.83 3.76 23.94
C ASP A 12 -14.87 3.47 22.77
N LYS A 13 -15.18 2.45 21.96
CA LYS A 13 -14.33 1.95 20.86
C LYS A 13 -15.00 1.96 19.49
N GLY A 14 -16.20 2.48 19.39
CA GLY A 14 -17.01 2.52 18.18
C GLY A 14 -17.59 3.91 17.90
N PHE A 15 -18.69 3.91 17.16
CA PHE A 15 -19.39 5.12 16.74
C PHE A 15 -20.59 5.49 17.62
N GLY A 16 -20.80 4.81 18.76
CA GLY A 16 -21.98 4.99 19.62
C GLY A 16 -22.15 6.43 20.12
N ALA A 17 -21.07 7.19 20.30
CA ALA A 17 -21.12 8.59 20.68
C ALA A 17 -21.79 9.48 19.61
N LEU A 18 -21.80 9.07 18.33
CA LEU A 18 -22.39 9.83 17.22
C LEU A 18 -23.89 9.60 17.06
N GLN A 19 -24.49 8.65 17.80
CA GLN A 19 -25.92 8.33 17.80
C GLN A 19 -26.54 8.15 16.40
N ILE A 20 -25.84 7.41 15.53
CA ILE A 20 -26.22 7.21 14.14
C ILE A 20 -27.46 6.33 14.06
N SER A 21 -28.52 6.84 13.41
CA SER A 21 -29.70 6.06 13.07
C SER A 21 -29.38 5.11 11.91
N TYR A 22 -29.79 3.85 11.97
CA TYR A 22 -29.54 2.87 10.92
C TYR A 22 -30.73 1.92 10.69
N ASP A 23 -30.88 1.45 9.45
CA ASP A 23 -31.79 0.34 9.11
C ASP A 23 -31.04 -1.00 9.25
N GLU A 24 -31.68 -1.99 9.82
CA GLU A 24 -31.12 -3.35 9.94
C GLU A 24 -30.80 -3.97 8.56
N ASN A 25 -31.56 -3.62 7.52
CA ASN A 25 -31.27 -4.07 6.16
C ASN A 25 -29.98 -3.46 5.63
N ALA A 26 -29.65 -2.23 5.97
CA ALA A 26 -28.37 -1.60 5.61
C ALA A 26 -27.18 -2.40 6.15
N LEU A 27 -27.23 -2.80 7.42
CA LEU A 27 -26.18 -3.62 8.02
C LEU A 27 -26.09 -5.02 7.42
N ARG A 28 -27.24 -5.58 7.02
CA ARG A 28 -27.25 -6.87 6.32
C ARG A 28 -26.62 -6.75 4.93
N THR A 29 -27.00 -5.75 4.16
CA THR A 29 -26.41 -5.44 2.86
C THR A 29 -24.90 -5.27 2.96
N LEU A 30 -24.42 -4.51 3.95
CA LEU A 30 -22.99 -4.31 4.19
C LEU A 30 -22.27 -5.62 4.51
N ALA A 31 -22.85 -6.48 5.36
CA ALA A 31 -22.27 -7.78 5.70
C ALA A 31 -22.23 -8.75 4.52
N GLU A 32 -23.26 -8.76 3.68
CA GLU A 32 -23.34 -9.59 2.47
C GLU A 32 -22.34 -9.12 1.39
N MET A 33 -22.31 -7.82 1.11
CA MET A 33 -21.40 -7.24 0.11
C MET A 33 -19.93 -7.32 0.52
N SER A 34 -19.63 -7.36 1.81
CA SER A 34 -18.26 -7.58 2.33
C SER A 34 -17.79 -9.03 2.24
N GLY A 35 -18.62 -9.96 1.72
CA GLY A 35 -18.24 -11.37 1.55
C GLY A 35 -17.82 -12.09 2.84
N GLY A 36 -18.22 -11.58 4.02
CA GLY A 36 -17.81 -12.09 5.32
C GLY A 36 -16.48 -11.55 5.83
N ASP A 37 -15.79 -10.69 5.10
CA ASP A 37 -14.58 -10.03 5.57
C ASP A 37 -14.93 -8.89 6.53
N CYS A 38 -14.63 -9.10 7.83
CA CYS A 38 -14.92 -8.15 8.88
C CYS A 38 -14.12 -6.84 8.75
N ARG A 39 -12.93 -6.87 8.15
CA ARG A 39 -12.11 -5.67 7.96
C ARG A 39 -12.74 -4.79 6.90
N VAL A 40 -13.07 -5.35 5.74
CA VAL A 40 -13.78 -4.63 4.68
C VAL A 40 -15.09 -4.04 5.20
N ALA A 41 -15.87 -4.82 5.95
CA ALA A 41 -17.13 -4.34 6.53
C ALA A 41 -16.94 -3.17 7.49
N LEU A 42 -15.93 -3.20 8.36
CA LEU A 42 -15.66 -2.14 9.33
C LEU A 42 -15.06 -0.89 8.67
N ASP A 43 -14.17 -1.06 7.71
CA ASP A 43 -13.56 0.06 6.98
C ASP A 43 -14.63 0.79 6.15
N THR A 44 -15.54 0.04 5.51
CA THR A 44 -16.68 0.63 4.79
C THR A 44 -17.63 1.36 5.74
N LEU A 45 -17.94 0.77 6.89
CA LEU A 45 -18.77 1.42 7.89
C LEU A 45 -18.15 2.73 8.37
N GLY A 46 -16.84 2.74 8.65
CA GLY A 46 -16.10 3.94 9.03
C GLY A 46 -16.19 5.01 7.93
N PHE A 47 -15.93 4.64 6.68
CA PHE A 47 -16.04 5.55 5.55
C PHE A 47 -17.44 6.16 5.41
N ILE A 48 -18.49 5.35 5.60
CA ILE A 48 -19.88 5.85 5.56
C ILE A 48 -20.11 6.84 6.68
N VAL A 49 -19.75 6.49 7.91
CA VAL A 49 -19.94 7.34 9.09
C VAL A 49 -19.23 8.69 8.95
N ASP A 50 -17.99 8.69 8.45
CA ASP A 50 -17.20 9.92 8.21
C ASP A 50 -17.81 10.84 7.15
N ASN A 51 -18.63 10.30 6.24
CA ASN A 51 -19.27 11.03 5.15
C ASN A 51 -20.78 11.18 5.31
N LEU A 52 -21.37 10.66 6.39
CA LEU A 52 -22.81 10.74 6.64
C LEU A 52 -23.18 12.16 7.05
N SER A 53 -24.20 12.74 6.40
CA SER A 53 -24.72 14.05 6.79
C SER A 53 -25.41 13.98 8.15
N GLU A 54 -25.31 15.03 8.93
CA GLU A 54 -25.92 15.13 10.26
C GLU A 54 -27.44 14.91 10.17
N GLY A 55 -27.97 13.98 10.96
CA GLY A 55 -29.39 13.62 10.95
C GLY A 55 -29.83 12.62 9.89
N SER A 56 -28.92 12.13 9.04
CA SER A 56 -29.21 11.09 8.06
C SER A 56 -29.27 9.72 8.72
N THR A 57 -30.08 8.82 8.13
CA THR A 57 -30.15 7.41 8.55
C THR A 57 -29.31 6.56 7.59
N LEU A 58 -28.51 5.68 8.14
CA LEU A 58 -27.76 4.69 7.34
C LEU A 58 -28.75 3.68 6.74
N ASP A 59 -28.98 3.77 5.45
CA ASP A 59 -29.84 2.88 4.68
C ASP A 59 -29.07 2.03 3.67
N SER A 60 -29.79 1.14 2.98
CA SER A 60 -29.18 0.22 2.00
C SER A 60 -28.65 0.91 0.75
N GLU A 61 -29.18 2.10 0.38
CA GLU A 61 -28.72 2.86 -0.78
C GLU A 61 -27.37 3.49 -0.47
N ILE A 62 -27.22 4.12 0.69
CA ILE A 62 -25.94 4.68 1.17
C ILE A 62 -24.87 3.61 1.25
N VAL A 63 -25.23 2.41 1.76
CA VAL A 63 -24.30 1.28 1.81
C VAL A 63 -23.87 0.84 0.40
N ALA A 64 -24.81 0.70 -0.53
CA ALA A 64 -24.52 0.28 -1.90
C ALA A 64 -23.63 1.30 -2.62
N GLU A 65 -23.90 2.60 -2.46
CA GLU A 65 -23.08 3.68 -3.03
C GLU A 65 -21.67 3.69 -2.42
N ALA A 66 -21.53 3.55 -1.11
CA ALA A 66 -20.25 3.50 -0.42
C ALA A 66 -19.43 2.28 -0.86
N MET A 67 -20.04 1.10 -0.94
CA MET A 67 -19.39 -0.12 -1.41
C MET A 67 -18.93 0.01 -2.86
N GLN A 68 -19.72 0.64 -3.74
CA GLN A 68 -19.33 0.87 -5.12
C GLN A 68 -18.15 1.84 -5.23
N ARG A 69 -18.14 2.91 -4.45
CA ARG A 69 -17.01 3.85 -4.37
C ARG A 69 -15.77 3.18 -3.80
N GLN A 70 -15.93 2.36 -2.78
CA GLN A 70 -14.84 1.67 -2.11
C GLN A 70 -14.25 0.55 -2.99
N THR A 71 -15.07 -0.21 -3.72
CA THR A 71 -14.58 -1.19 -4.71
C THR A 71 -13.72 -0.49 -5.76
N THR A 72 -14.15 0.65 -6.27
CA THR A 72 -13.35 1.47 -7.21
C THR A 72 -12.05 1.98 -6.59
N PHE A 73 -12.04 2.26 -5.28
CA PHE A 73 -10.84 2.68 -4.54
C PHE A 73 -9.90 1.50 -4.26
N TYR A 74 -10.43 0.36 -3.82
CA TYR A 74 -9.65 -0.88 -3.60
C TYR A 74 -9.08 -1.43 -4.90
N ASP A 75 -9.83 -1.43 -6.00
CA ASP A 75 -9.31 -1.80 -7.32
C ASP A 75 -8.12 -0.91 -7.72
N LYS A 76 -8.18 0.40 -7.44
CA LYS A 76 -7.07 1.32 -7.69
C LYS A 76 -5.86 1.08 -6.77
N GLU A 77 -6.07 0.74 -5.51
CA GLU A 77 -5.00 0.42 -4.56
C GLU A 77 -4.38 -0.94 -4.88
N GLU A 78 -5.19 -1.95 -5.19
CA GLU A 78 -4.71 -3.26 -5.66
C GLU A 78 -3.96 -3.15 -6.97
N ASP A 79 -4.44 -2.36 -7.92
CA ASP A 79 -3.74 -2.04 -9.15
C ASP A 79 -2.41 -1.35 -8.90
N LYS A 80 -2.34 -0.39 -7.98
CA LYS A 80 -1.08 0.26 -7.57
C LYS A 80 -0.12 -0.75 -6.95
N TYR A 81 -0.61 -1.62 -6.04
CA TYR A 81 0.22 -2.67 -5.43
C TYR A 81 0.77 -3.62 -6.48
N ASN A 82 -0.07 -4.05 -7.43
CA ASN A 82 0.33 -4.90 -8.55
C ASN A 82 1.36 -4.22 -9.45
N LEU A 83 1.21 -2.91 -9.72
CA LEU A 83 2.18 -2.12 -10.49
C LEU A 83 3.52 -1.99 -9.76
N PHE A 84 3.54 -1.77 -8.44
CA PHE A 84 4.78 -1.79 -7.66
C PHE A 84 5.46 -3.15 -7.67
N SER A 85 4.69 -4.23 -7.56
CA SER A 85 5.20 -5.61 -7.65
C SER A 85 5.77 -5.91 -9.03
N ALA A 86 5.11 -5.44 -10.09
CA ALA A 86 5.58 -5.60 -11.47
C ALA A 86 6.88 -4.80 -11.71
N LEU A 87 6.95 -3.55 -11.22
CA LEU A 87 8.17 -2.74 -11.27
C LEU A 87 9.34 -3.46 -10.57
N GLN A 88 9.13 -3.96 -9.36
CA GLN A 88 10.18 -4.67 -8.62
C GLN A 88 10.62 -5.95 -9.34
N LYS A 89 9.70 -6.73 -9.87
CA LYS A 89 10.00 -7.95 -10.63
C LYS A 89 10.77 -7.64 -11.91
N SER A 90 10.45 -6.54 -12.62
CA SER A 90 11.17 -6.09 -13.80
C SER A 90 12.61 -5.68 -13.47
N VAL A 91 12.80 -4.92 -12.38
CA VAL A 91 14.14 -4.56 -11.88
C VAL A 91 14.92 -5.81 -11.49
N ARG A 92 14.32 -6.73 -10.74
CA ARG A 92 14.95 -8.00 -10.33
C ARG A 92 15.30 -8.88 -11.53
N GLY A 93 14.44 -8.89 -12.56
CA GLY A 93 14.65 -9.61 -13.81
C GLY A 93 15.64 -8.94 -14.76
N SER A 94 16.18 -7.77 -14.41
CA SER A 94 17.09 -6.99 -15.27
C SER A 94 16.47 -6.61 -16.62
N ASP A 95 15.20 -6.20 -16.60
CA ASP A 95 14.45 -5.70 -17.74
C ASP A 95 14.18 -4.19 -17.57
N PRO A 96 15.05 -3.31 -18.09
CA PRO A 96 14.89 -1.87 -17.94
C PRO A 96 13.69 -1.31 -18.72
N ASP A 97 13.31 -1.90 -19.84
CA ASP A 97 12.19 -1.44 -20.65
C ASP A 97 10.87 -1.67 -19.91
N ALA A 98 10.67 -2.88 -19.38
CA ALA A 98 9.51 -3.18 -18.54
C ALA A 98 9.51 -2.35 -17.25
N ALA A 99 10.66 -2.15 -16.60
CA ALA A 99 10.76 -1.37 -15.37
C ALA A 99 10.35 0.10 -15.60
N VAL A 100 10.82 0.74 -16.67
CA VAL A 100 10.44 2.11 -17.04
C VAL A 100 8.96 2.18 -17.43
N HIS A 101 8.43 1.16 -18.12
CA HIS A 101 7.02 1.08 -18.45
C HIS A 101 6.13 1.07 -17.18
N TYR A 102 6.45 0.24 -16.19
CA TYR A 102 5.69 0.19 -14.94
C TYR A 102 5.86 1.46 -14.09
N LEU A 103 7.05 2.10 -14.10
CA LEU A 103 7.21 3.43 -13.51
C LEU A 103 6.27 4.45 -14.16
N ALA A 104 6.21 4.48 -15.49
CA ALA A 104 5.32 5.41 -16.22
C ALA A 104 3.85 5.18 -15.86
N ARG A 105 3.42 3.91 -15.74
CA ARG A 105 2.05 3.56 -15.32
C ARG A 105 1.76 4.02 -13.89
N LEU A 106 2.68 3.83 -12.95
CA LEU A 106 2.55 4.32 -11.57
C LEU A 106 2.39 5.83 -11.54
N LEU A 107 3.24 6.58 -12.26
CA LEU A 107 3.17 8.04 -12.33
C LEU A 107 1.88 8.53 -12.99
N HIS A 108 1.45 7.88 -14.08
CA HIS A 108 0.18 8.20 -14.74
C HIS A 108 -1.02 7.91 -13.85
N GLY A 109 -0.97 6.84 -13.04
CA GLY A 109 -1.99 6.49 -12.05
C GLY A 109 -1.95 7.34 -10.78
N GLY A 110 -1.10 8.39 -10.73
CA GLY A 110 -1.03 9.32 -9.60
C GLY A 110 -0.36 8.73 -8.36
N ALA A 111 0.53 7.76 -8.51
CA ALA A 111 1.30 7.25 -7.38
C ALA A 111 2.23 8.33 -6.83
N ASP A 112 2.30 8.42 -5.50
CA ASP A 112 3.12 9.40 -4.81
C ASP A 112 4.62 9.17 -5.07
N VAL A 113 5.35 10.26 -5.38
CA VAL A 113 6.81 10.26 -5.62
C VAL A 113 7.57 9.69 -4.44
N VAL A 114 7.14 9.98 -3.20
CA VAL A 114 7.77 9.45 -1.98
C VAL A 114 7.58 7.94 -1.86
N MET A 115 6.38 7.43 -2.19
CA MET A 115 6.09 6.00 -2.18
C MET A 115 6.92 5.25 -3.24
N ILE A 116 7.03 5.79 -4.46
CA ILE A 116 7.91 5.24 -5.50
C ILE A 116 9.36 5.23 -5.01
N GLY A 117 9.83 6.35 -4.47
CA GLY A 117 11.20 6.50 -3.95
C GLY A 117 11.53 5.46 -2.87
N ARG A 118 10.63 5.24 -1.91
CA ARG A 118 10.80 4.21 -0.86
C ARG A 118 10.99 2.81 -1.46
N ARG A 119 10.22 2.46 -2.48
CA ARG A 119 10.36 1.17 -3.16
C ARG A 119 11.68 1.04 -3.90
N LEU A 120 12.14 2.09 -4.58
CA LEU A 120 13.45 2.10 -5.25
C LEU A 120 14.62 1.93 -4.26
N LEU A 121 14.55 2.56 -3.09
CA LEU A 121 15.55 2.39 -2.02
C LEU A 121 15.59 0.95 -1.49
N VAL A 122 14.43 0.30 -1.33
CA VAL A 122 14.36 -1.12 -0.95
C VAL A 122 15.00 -1.98 -2.03
N MET A 123 14.65 -1.79 -3.32
CA MET A 123 15.23 -2.56 -4.42
C MET A 123 16.76 -2.37 -4.53
N ALA A 124 17.26 -1.16 -4.25
CA ALA A 124 18.69 -0.89 -4.24
C ALA A 124 19.45 -1.74 -3.20
N SER A 125 18.83 -2.02 -2.05
CA SER A 125 19.45 -2.80 -0.97
C SER A 125 19.13 -4.29 -1.07
N GLU A 126 17.90 -4.65 -1.44
CA GLU A 126 17.41 -6.04 -1.47
C GLU A 126 17.82 -6.77 -2.76
N ASP A 127 17.62 -6.14 -3.93
CA ASP A 127 17.79 -6.81 -5.21
C ASP A 127 19.18 -6.59 -5.82
N VAL A 128 19.75 -5.38 -5.69
CA VAL A 128 21.10 -5.04 -6.18
C VAL A 128 22.16 -5.26 -5.09
N GLY A 129 21.93 -4.70 -3.92
CA GLY A 129 22.75 -4.92 -2.72
C GLY A 129 24.24 -4.83 -2.95
N MET A 130 24.95 -5.85 -2.49
CA MET A 130 26.41 -5.92 -2.57
C MET A 130 26.95 -6.23 -3.97
N ALA A 131 26.12 -6.53 -4.97
CA ALA A 131 26.57 -6.65 -6.35
C ALA A 131 26.97 -5.28 -6.95
N TYR A 132 26.36 -4.20 -6.50
CA TYR A 132 26.76 -2.82 -6.79
C TYR A 132 26.50 -1.92 -5.59
N PRO A 133 27.43 -1.86 -4.62
CA PRO A 133 27.22 -1.18 -3.33
C PRO A 133 26.87 0.31 -3.43
N SER A 134 27.30 0.98 -4.50
CA SER A 134 27.00 2.40 -4.72
C SER A 134 25.56 2.67 -5.18
N ALA A 135 24.79 1.63 -5.54
CA ALA A 135 23.42 1.80 -6.01
C ALA A 135 22.56 2.58 -5.03
N ILE A 136 22.64 2.25 -3.74
CA ILE A 136 21.84 2.91 -2.69
C ILE A 136 22.11 4.42 -2.62
N SER A 137 23.38 4.85 -2.75
CA SER A 137 23.75 6.27 -2.72
C SER A 137 23.21 7.03 -3.93
N VAL A 138 23.33 6.45 -5.14
CA VAL A 138 22.83 7.06 -6.38
C VAL A 138 21.30 7.13 -6.33
N VAL A 139 20.62 6.05 -5.92
CA VAL A 139 19.16 6.03 -5.83
C VAL A 139 18.67 7.02 -4.78
N THR A 140 19.36 7.15 -3.64
CA THR A 140 19.04 8.16 -2.62
C THR A 140 19.12 9.57 -3.20
N ALA A 141 20.17 9.89 -3.94
CA ALA A 141 20.32 11.19 -4.60
C ALA A 141 19.20 11.44 -5.63
N CYS A 142 18.85 10.44 -6.44
CA CYS A 142 17.75 10.53 -7.39
C CYS A 142 16.41 10.78 -6.71
N VAL A 143 16.12 10.05 -5.61
CA VAL A 143 14.87 10.21 -4.84
C VAL A 143 14.79 11.57 -4.18
N GLN A 144 15.87 12.05 -3.57
CA GLN A 144 15.93 13.39 -2.99
C GLN A 144 15.73 14.48 -4.06
N ALA A 145 16.41 14.36 -5.20
CA ALA A 145 16.23 15.28 -6.32
C ALA A 145 14.77 15.28 -6.81
N ALA A 146 14.14 14.10 -6.96
CA ALA A 146 12.75 14.00 -7.36
C ALA A 146 11.80 14.69 -6.38
N GLN A 147 12.06 14.60 -5.07
CA GLN A 147 11.29 15.30 -4.04
C GLN A 147 11.49 16.82 -4.08
N MET A 148 12.70 17.28 -4.39
CA MET A 148 13.01 18.71 -4.45
C MET A 148 12.41 19.40 -5.68
N VAL A 149 12.45 18.75 -6.84
CA VAL A 149 11.96 19.35 -8.09
C VAL A 149 10.45 19.18 -8.27
N GLY A 150 9.86 18.11 -7.73
CA GLY A 150 8.43 17.84 -7.88
C GLY A 150 8.04 17.38 -9.29
N LEU A 151 6.76 17.04 -9.47
CA LEU A 151 6.21 16.70 -10.78
C LEU A 151 5.95 17.99 -11.59
N PRO A 152 6.15 17.95 -12.93
CA PRO A 152 6.39 16.75 -13.75
C PRO A 152 7.87 16.31 -13.86
N GLU A 153 8.84 17.10 -13.43
CA GLU A 153 10.27 16.86 -13.63
C GLU A 153 10.82 15.69 -12.81
N ALA A 154 10.24 15.42 -11.63
CA ALA A 154 10.60 14.31 -10.76
C ALA A 154 10.65 12.94 -11.48
N ARG A 155 9.83 12.77 -12.52
CA ARG A 155 9.83 11.56 -13.36
C ARG A 155 11.18 11.23 -13.99
N ILE A 156 11.99 12.25 -14.30
CA ILE A 156 13.30 12.08 -14.93
C ILE A 156 14.26 11.46 -13.92
N ASN A 157 14.29 11.97 -12.70
CA ASN A 157 15.14 11.46 -11.63
C ASN A 157 14.74 10.04 -11.22
N LEU A 158 13.43 9.76 -11.14
CA LEU A 158 12.93 8.41 -10.87
C LEU A 158 13.27 7.43 -12.00
N ALA A 159 13.15 7.84 -13.26
CA ALA A 159 13.53 7.00 -14.40
C ALA A 159 15.03 6.67 -14.39
N GLN A 160 15.91 7.64 -14.06
CA GLN A 160 17.34 7.40 -13.90
C GLN A 160 17.61 6.32 -12.84
N ALA A 161 16.96 6.40 -11.67
CA ALA A 161 17.10 5.40 -10.62
C ALA A 161 16.62 4.01 -11.08
N VAL A 162 15.48 3.93 -11.77
CA VAL A 162 14.89 2.67 -12.26
C VAL A 162 15.81 2.03 -13.31
N VAL A 163 16.30 2.80 -14.27
CA VAL A 163 17.23 2.29 -15.32
C VAL A 163 18.52 1.78 -14.68
N LEU A 164 19.11 2.53 -13.74
CA LEU A 164 20.28 2.08 -13.00
C LEU A 164 20.02 0.73 -12.32
N LEU A 165 18.96 0.64 -11.51
CA LEU A 165 18.64 -0.56 -10.75
C LEU A 165 18.35 -1.76 -11.66
N ALA A 166 17.65 -1.56 -12.78
CA ALA A 166 17.35 -2.63 -13.73
C ALA A 166 18.62 -3.12 -14.48
N SER A 167 19.59 -2.22 -14.71
CA SER A 167 20.82 -2.53 -15.45
C SER A 167 21.97 -3.01 -14.57
N CYS A 168 21.91 -2.84 -13.24
CA CYS A 168 22.93 -3.31 -12.32
C CYS A 168 22.92 -4.86 -12.18
N PRO A 169 24.08 -5.49 -11.85
CA PRO A 169 24.10 -6.85 -11.38
C PRO A 169 23.27 -6.99 -10.10
N LYS A 170 22.76 -8.18 -9.82
CA LYS A 170 21.83 -8.46 -8.72
C LYS A 170 22.45 -9.34 -7.64
N SER A 171 22.18 -9.00 -6.37
CA SER A 171 22.53 -9.84 -5.22
C SER A 171 21.58 -9.55 -4.06
N ASN A 172 20.91 -10.56 -3.59
CA ASN A 172 20.10 -10.51 -2.38
C ASN A 172 20.84 -11.02 -1.11
N ALA A 173 22.17 -11.11 -1.18
CA ALA A 173 22.98 -11.73 -0.12
C ALA A 173 22.76 -11.07 1.25
N SER A 174 22.65 -9.75 1.32
CA SER A 174 22.41 -9.01 2.56
C SER A 174 21.05 -9.34 3.18
N TYR A 175 20.00 -9.41 2.35
CA TYR A 175 18.67 -9.82 2.76
C TYR A 175 18.66 -11.26 3.31
N MET A 176 19.23 -12.19 2.55
CA MET A 176 19.29 -13.61 2.94
C MET A 176 20.09 -13.81 4.22
N ALA A 177 21.19 -13.08 4.41
CA ALA A 177 21.99 -13.15 5.64
C ALA A 177 21.19 -12.73 6.87
N LEU A 178 20.40 -11.64 6.76
CA LEU A 178 19.54 -11.18 7.84
C LEU A 178 18.41 -12.17 8.13
N GLU A 179 17.77 -12.73 7.09
CA GLU A 179 16.70 -13.72 7.24
C GLU A 179 17.22 -14.98 7.93
N GLN A 180 18.42 -15.45 7.57
CA GLN A 180 19.02 -16.62 8.19
C GLN A 180 19.38 -16.36 9.66
N ALA A 181 20.02 -15.22 9.96
CA ALA A 181 20.31 -14.83 11.34
C ALA A 181 19.03 -14.70 12.18
N SER A 182 17.96 -14.13 11.60
CA SER A 182 16.66 -14.02 12.26
C SER A 182 16.01 -15.37 12.52
N ALA A 183 16.17 -16.32 11.59
CA ALA A 183 15.67 -17.69 11.77
C ALA A 183 16.41 -18.42 12.90
N ASP A 184 17.70 -18.21 13.06
CA ASP A 184 18.51 -18.79 14.13
C ASP A 184 18.07 -18.33 15.53
N LEU A 185 17.48 -17.14 15.64
CA LEU A 185 16.95 -16.62 16.92
C LEU A 185 15.56 -17.18 17.27
N LYS A 186 14.82 -17.72 16.29
CA LYS A 186 13.50 -18.31 16.54
C LYS A 186 13.66 -19.63 17.31
N GLY A 187 13.21 -19.64 18.56
CA GLY A 187 13.20 -20.84 19.42
C GLY A 187 14.46 -21.03 20.27
N ARG A 188 15.42 -20.13 20.25
CA ARG A 188 16.55 -20.10 21.19
C ARG A 188 16.29 -19.11 22.33
N LYS A 189 16.66 -19.47 23.58
CA LYS A 189 16.87 -18.49 24.63
C LYS A 189 18.07 -17.64 24.18
N ILE A 190 17.85 -16.33 24.03
CA ILE A 190 18.94 -15.37 23.82
C ILE A 190 19.71 -15.35 25.13
N GLU A 191 20.94 -15.87 25.11
CA GLU A 191 21.85 -15.70 26.24
C GLU A 191 22.38 -14.27 26.23
N ASP A 192 22.39 -13.64 27.40
CA ASP A 192 22.95 -12.31 27.56
C ASP A 192 24.45 -12.35 27.22
N VAL A 193 24.91 -11.40 26.39
CA VAL A 193 26.30 -11.23 25.97
C VAL A 193 27.06 -10.45 27.05
#